data_6aeb0efd7effbbd0d92a2b8a9335c824
#
_entry.id   6aeb0efd7effbbd0d92a2b8a9335c824
#
_cell.length_a   1.000
_cell.length_b   1.000
_cell.length_c   1.000
_cell.angle_alpha   90.00
_cell.angle_beta   90.00
_cell.angle_gamma   90.00
#
_symmetry.space_group_name_H-M   'P 1'
#
loop_
_entity.id
_entity.type
_entity.pdbx_description
1 polymer ?
#
loop_
_entity_poly.entity_id
_entity_poly.type
_entity_poly.pdbx_seq_one_letter_code
_entity_poly.pdbx_strand_id
1 'polypeptide(L)'
;MYKRQIPILGTSITEYGVALNIQGFDGTVGGNVSGTSDLAPLDQQAAMIYELFPDAETVGLIYCSAEANSQYQVDTVKAELEKLGYTCELYPFADSNDAAAVTQTACDASDVIYVPTDNTVASNTGIVDNICQPAGVPVVAGEEGIAKGCGVATLSISYYDLGVTTGKMAAQILTGEADISSMPIAYAENFTPKYNPVICEALGLTLPENYVAIDME
;
A
#
# COMPACT_ATOMS: atom_id res chain seq x y z
N MET A 1 22.66 -28.64 -20.44
CA MET A 1 21.59 -28.12 -21.32
C MET A 1 21.12 -26.80 -20.71
N TYR A 2 21.69 -25.66 -21.09
CA TYR A 2 21.28 -24.36 -20.59
C TYR A 2 19.90 -24.06 -21.17
N LYS A 3 18.83 -24.18 -20.37
CA LYS A 3 17.56 -23.55 -20.69
C LYS A 3 17.83 -22.06 -20.66
N ARG A 4 17.83 -21.40 -21.81
CA ARG A 4 17.79 -19.93 -21.89
C ARG A 4 16.47 -19.51 -21.27
N GLN A 5 16.49 -19.12 -20.02
CA GLN A 5 15.33 -18.55 -19.36
C GLN A 5 15.14 -17.14 -19.91
N ILE A 6 13.91 -16.85 -20.32
CA ILE A 6 13.56 -15.49 -20.76
C ILE A 6 13.58 -14.60 -19.51
N PRO A 7 14.25 -13.43 -19.55
CA PRO A 7 14.16 -12.45 -18.47
C PRO A 7 12.73 -12.05 -18.19
N ILE A 8 12.36 -11.97 -16.91
CA ILE A 8 11.05 -11.55 -16.42
C ILE A 8 11.25 -10.32 -15.54
N LEU A 9 10.66 -9.21 -15.93
CA LEU A 9 10.60 -8.01 -15.10
C LEU A 9 9.16 -7.82 -14.59
N GLY A 10 9.00 -7.91 -13.26
CA GLY A 10 7.76 -7.50 -12.61
C GLY A 10 7.69 -5.97 -12.60
N THR A 11 6.49 -5.41 -12.68
CA THR A 11 6.27 -3.98 -12.54
C THR A 11 5.30 -3.75 -11.41
N SER A 12 5.71 -2.98 -10.40
CA SER A 12 4.87 -2.65 -9.25
C SER A 12 4.36 -3.91 -8.54
N ILE A 13 5.28 -4.82 -8.20
CA ILE A 13 5.00 -5.94 -7.32
C ILE A 13 5.33 -5.48 -5.89
N THR A 14 4.36 -5.52 -5.01
CA THR A 14 4.48 -4.89 -3.69
C THR A 14 5.64 -5.46 -2.89
N GLU A 15 5.74 -6.80 -2.74
CA GLU A 15 6.84 -7.43 -2.01
C GLU A 15 7.25 -8.76 -2.68
N TYR A 16 8.43 -8.80 -3.28
CA TYR A 16 8.93 -9.95 -4.05
C TYR A 16 9.26 -11.16 -3.17
N GLY A 17 9.79 -10.93 -1.97
CA GLY A 17 10.12 -12.01 -1.03
C GLY A 17 8.87 -12.82 -0.67
N VAL A 18 7.77 -12.13 -0.37
CA VAL A 18 6.47 -12.74 -0.06
C VAL A 18 5.85 -13.36 -1.31
N ALA A 19 5.79 -12.62 -2.42
CA ALA A 19 5.16 -13.08 -3.66
C ALA A 19 5.81 -14.35 -4.22
N LEU A 20 7.12 -14.52 -4.04
CA LEU A 20 7.91 -15.65 -4.52
C LEU A 20 8.34 -16.63 -3.42
N ASN A 21 7.89 -16.39 -2.17
CA ASN A 21 8.23 -17.20 -0.99
C ASN A 21 9.75 -17.36 -0.79
N ILE A 22 10.50 -16.25 -0.91
CA ILE A 22 11.96 -16.23 -0.75
C ILE A 22 12.30 -15.94 0.71
N GLN A 23 12.87 -16.94 1.41
CA GLN A 23 13.31 -16.78 2.78
C GLN A 23 14.55 -15.87 2.86
N GLY A 24 14.51 -14.86 3.74
CA GLY A 24 15.63 -13.94 3.92
C GLY A 24 15.89 -13.06 2.69
N PHE A 25 14.82 -12.65 1.99
CA PHE A 25 14.92 -11.78 0.81
C PHE A 25 15.76 -10.53 1.12
N ASP A 26 16.78 -10.29 0.30
CA ASP A 26 17.77 -9.21 0.48
C ASP A 26 17.66 -8.09 -0.58
N GLY A 27 16.54 -8.06 -1.33
CA GLY A 27 16.32 -7.12 -2.43
C GLY A 27 16.69 -7.66 -3.81
N THR A 28 17.20 -8.89 -3.92
CA THR A 28 17.53 -9.53 -5.20
C THR A 28 16.83 -10.88 -5.32
N VAL A 29 16.01 -11.06 -6.36
CA VAL A 29 15.32 -12.33 -6.60
C VAL A 29 16.29 -13.39 -7.13
N GLY A 30 17.19 -12.98 -8.03
CA GLY A 30 18.11 -13.88 -8.69
C GLY A 30 17.50 -14.65 -9.87
N GLY A 31 18.28 -15.54 -10.48
CA GLY A 31 17.82 -16.32 -11.63
C GLY A 31 17.46 -15.46 -12.83
N ASN A 32 16.21 -15.48 -13.28
CA ASN A 32 15.75 -14.71 -14.43
C ASN A 32 14.64 -13.70 -14.09
N VAL A 33 14.52 -13.31 -12.82
CA VAL A 33 13.46 -12.40 -12.34
C VAL A 33 14.06 -11.19 -11.65
N SER A 34 13.56 -10.00 -11.96
CA SER A 34 13.78 -8.74 -11.24
C SER A 34 12.59 -7.80 -11.50
N GLY A 35 12.69 -6.52 -11.19
CA GLY A 35 11.66 -5.54 -11.49
C GLY A 35 11.56 -4.38 -10.51
N THR A 36 10.39 -3.79 -10.43
CA THR A 36 10.09 -2.66 -9.54
C THR A 36 9.05 -3.03 -8.49
N SER A 37 9.17 -2.43 -7.30
CA SER A 37 8.24 -2.57 -6.19
C SER A 37 7.46 -1.27 -5.98
N ASP A 38 6.16 -1.39 -5.68
CA ASP A 38 5.28 -0.29 -5.28
C ASP A 38 5.11 -0.19 -3.75
N LEU A 39 5.94 -0.90 -2.99
CA LEU A 39 5.91 -0.83 -1.54
C LEU A 39 6.38 0.56 -1.08
N ALA A 40 5.46 1.34 -0.54
CA ALA A 40 5.81 2.58 0.15
C ALA A 40 6.43 2.26 1.54
N PRO A 41 7.22 3.17 2.13
CA PRO A 41 7.78 2.95 3.46
C PRO A 41 6.68 2.80 4.52
N LEU A 42 6.54 1.60 5.07
CA LEU A 42 5.44 1.25 5.99
C LEU A 42 5.56 1.94 7.35
N ASP A 43 6.78 2.22 7.79
CA ASP A 43 7.08 3.04 8.97
C ASP A 43 6.61 4.49 8.79
N GLN A 44 6.76 5.06 7.59
CA GLN A 44 6.28 6.40 7.27
C GLN A 44 4.76 6.45 7.12
N GLN A 45 4.12 5.36 6.65
CA GLN A 45 2.66 5.27 6.66
C GLN A 45 2.10 5.23 8.10
N ALA A 46 2.75 4.50 9.01
CA ALA A 46 2.40 4.52 10.42
C ALA A 46 2.61 5.91 11.04
N ALA A 47 3.73 6.57 10.71
CA ALA A 47 4.02 7.93 11.17
C ALA A 47 2.99 8.96 10.64
N MET A 48 2.49 8.78 9.40
CA MET A 48 1.41 9.60 8.83
C MET A 48 0.12 9.46 9.65
N ILE A 49 -0.25 8.26 10.07
CA ILE A 49 -1.42 8.05 10.93
C ILE A 49 -1.24 8.80 12.24
N TYR A 50 -0.05 8.73 12.84
CA TYR A 50 0.25 9.43 14.08
C TYR A 50 0.23 10.97 13.93
N GLU A 51 0.72 11.48 12.79
CA GLU A 51 0.68 12.92 12.48
C GLU A 51 -0.75 13.44 12.35
N LEU A 52 -1.61 12.67 11.66
CA LEU A 52 -2.98 13.09 11.35
C LEU A 52 -3.98 12.84 12.48
N PHE A 53 -3.78 11.79 13.25
CA PHE A 53 -4.72 11.32 14.27
C PHE A 53 -4.04 11.00 15.61
N PRO A 54 -3.30 11.97 16.21
CA PRO A 54 -2.52 11.72 17.43
C PRO A 54 -3.37 11.38 18.67
N ASP A 55 -4.66 11.73 18.65
CA ASP A 55 -5.61 11.49 19.75
C ASP A 55 -6.40 10.17 19.56
N ALA A 56 -6.21 9.45 18.45
CA ALA A 56 -6.82 8.15 18.25
C ALA A 56 -6.19 7.10 19.21
N GLU A 57 -6.99 6.18 19.70
CA GLU A 57 -6.53 5.10 20.56
C GLU A 57 -6.46 3.77 19.80
N THR A 58 -7.41 3.55 18.88
CA THR A 58 -7.55 2.28 18.16
C THR A 58 -7.47 2.48 16.65
N VAL A 59 -6.58 1.72 16.00
CA VAL A 59 -6.47 1.65 14.54
C VAL A 59 -6.92 0.27 14.06
N GLY A 60 -7.95 0.25 13.22
CA GLY A 60 -8.43 -0.96 12.54
C GLY A 60 -7.70 -1.17 11.22
N LEU A 61 -7.11 -2.35 11.00
CA LEU A 61 -6.40 -2.68 9.78
C LEU A 61 -7.25 -3.64 8.94
N ILE A 62 -7.85 -3.12 7.85
CA ILE A 62 -8.72 -3.88 6.93
C ILE A 62 -7.91 -4.37 5.75
N TYR A 63 -7.99 -5.67 5.42
CA TYR A 63 -7.24 -6.25 4.30
C TYR A 63 -7.83 -7.56 3.81
N CYS A 64 -7.54 -7.90 2.55
CA CYS A 64 -7.86 -9.21 1.98
C CYS A 64 -6.84 -10.26 2.42
N SER A 65 -7.28 -11.25 3.21
CA SER A 65 -6.40 -12.33 3.71
C SER A 65 -5.94 -13.30 2.64
N ALA A 66 -6.55 -13.27 1.45
CA ALA A 66 -6.10 -14.04 0.30
C ALA A 66 -4.88 -13.40 -0.42
N GLU A 67 -4.53 -12.15 -0.07
CA GLU A 67 -3.40 -11.42 -0.65
C GLU A 67 -2.22 -11.38 0.33
N ALA A 68 -1.17 -12.13 0.01
CA ALA A 68 0.01 -12.23 0.87
C ALA A 68 0.77 -10.89 1.04
N ASN A 69 0.73 -10.00 0.02
CA ASN A 69 1.24 -8.64 0.09
C ASN A 69 0.49 -7.81 1.13
N SER A 70 -0.83 -7.93 1.20
CA SER A 70 -1.67 -7.19 2.16
C SER A 70 -1.39 -7.63 3.59
N GLN A 71 -1.29 -8.96 3.82
CA GLN A 71 -0.92 -9.49 5.13
C GLN A 71 0.46 -8.98 5.59
N TYR A 72 1.47 -9.00 4.71
CA TYR A 72 2.81 -8.49 5.03
C TYR A 72 2.78 -7.03 5.45
N GLN A 73 2.04 -6.18 4.72
CA GLN A 73 1.95 -4.76 5.01
C GLN A 73 1.24 -4.50 6.34
N VAL A 74 0.10 -5.14 6.60
CA VAL A 74 -0.64 -4.91 7.85
C VAL A 74 0.12 -5.41 9.07
N ASP A 75 0.83 -6.54 8.97
CA ASP A 75 1.66 -7.03 10.08
C ASP A 75 2.78 -6.04 10.41
N THR A 76 3.41 -5.45 9.37
CA THR A 76 4.47 -4.47 9.53
C THR A 76 3.94 -3.15 10.08
N VAL A 77 2.88 -2.60 9.48
CA VAL A 77 2.28 -1.32 9.92
C VAL A 77 1.73 -1.45 11.34
N LYS A 78 1.08 -2.57 11.68
CA LYS A 78 0.63 -2.86 13.04
C LYS A 78 1.78 -2.74 14.04
N ALA A 79 2.92 -3.39 13.75
CA ALA A 79 4.08 -3.34 14.64
C ALA A 79 4.65 -1.92 14.81
N GLU A 80 4.60 -1.08 13.78
CA GLU A 80 5.04 0.32 13.86
C GLU A 80 4.03 1.18 14.63
N LEU A 81 2.73 1.01 14.41
CA LEU A 81 1.67 1.72 15.12
C LEU A 81 1.65 1.38 16.62
N GLU A 82 1.86 0.12 16.98
CA GLU A 82 1.95 -0.30 18.38
C GLU A 82 3.14 0.34 19.12
N LYS A 83 4.28 0.57 18.43
CA LYS A 83 5.42 1.34 18.99
C LYS A 83 5.06 2.80 19.23
N LEU A 84 4.14 3.36 18.45
CA LEU A 84 3.63 4.73 18.59
C LEU A 84 2.53 4.85 19.66
N GLY A 85 2.08 3.71 20.22
CA GLY A 85 1.14 3.68 21.35
C GLY A 85 -0.29 3.33 20.99
N TYR A 86 -0.59 3.02 19.73
CA TYR A 86 -1.93 2.61 19.32
C TYR A 86 -2.27 1.17 19.71
N THR A 87 -3.54 0.93 19.97
CA THR A 87 -4.12 -0.41 19.94
C THR A 87 -4.49 -0.75 18.49
N CYS A 88 -4.00 -1.87 17.98
CA CYS A 88 -4.20 -2.25 16.59
C CYS A 88 -4.97 -3.56 16.45
N GLU A 89 -6.10 -3.50 15.75
CA GLU A 89 -6.97 -4.67 15.51
C GLU A 89 -6.99 -5.04 14.03
N LEU A 90 -6.84 -6.35 13.74
CA LEU A 90 -6.84 -6.88 12.37
C LEU A 90 -8.25 -7.27 11.94
N TYR A 91 -8.67 -6.78 10.79
CA TYR A 91 -9.97 -7.05 10.18
C TYR A 91 -9.80 -7.70 8.80
N PRO A 92 -9.43 -9.01 8.77
CA PRO A 92 -9.29 -9.73 7.51
C PRO A 92 -10.66 -10.08 6.92
N PHE A 93 -10.78 -9.93 5.60
CA PHE A 93 -11.88 -10.51 4.82
C PHE A 93 -11.30 -11.47 3.77
N ALA A 94 -12.09 -12.48 3.35
CA ALA A 94 -11.60 -13.49 2.41
C ALA A 94 -11.78 -13.07 0.95
N ASP A 95 -12.90 -12.39 0.66
CA ASP A 95 -13.22 -11.85 -0.66
C ASP A 95 -14.18 -10.64 -0.52
N SER A 96 -14.53 -10.00 -1.63
CA SER A 96 -15.37 -8.79 -1.63
C SER A 96 -16.78 -8.98 -1.06
N ASN A 97 -17.29 -10.21 -0.92
CA ASN A 97 -18.62 -10.45 -0.35
C ASN A 97 -18.65 -10.20 1.16
N ASP A 98 -17.53 -10.47 1.84
CA ASP A 98 -17.40 -10.26 3.28
C ASP A 98 -16.94 -8.84 3.63
N ALA A 99 -16.36 -8.11 2.67
CA ALA A 99 -15.72 -6.81 2.89
C ALA A 99 -16.65 -5.80 3.59
N ALA A 100 -17.93 -5.73 3.22
CA ALA A 100 -18.87 -4.78 3.84
C ALA A 100 -19.09 -5.06 5.34
N ALA A 101 -19.33 -6.32 5.72
CA ALA A 101 -19.57 -6.69 7.11
C ALA A 101 -18.32 -6.50 7.97
N VAL A 102 -17.15 -6.83 7.42
CA VAL A 102 -15.86 -6.64 8.10
C VAL A 102 -15.54 -5.15 8.26
N THR A 103 -15.77 -4.33 7.22
CA THR A 103 -15.58 -2.87 7.29
C THR A 103 -16.50 -2.25 8.34
N GLN A 104 -17.77 -2.66 8.41
CA GLN A 104 -18.70 -2.16 9.44
C GLN A 104 -18.20 -2.50 10.84
N THR A 105 -17.76 -3.75 11.06
CA THR A 105 -17.21 -4.17 12.36
C THR A 105 -15.98 -3.37 12.74
N ALA A 106 -15.09 -3.10 11.78
CA ALA A 106 -13.90 -2.29 12.01
C ALA A 106 -14.24 -0.84 12.37
N CYS A 107 -15.18 -0.21 11.64
CA CYS A 107 -15.64 1.15 11.91
C CYS A 107 -16.30 1.29 13.29
N ASP A 108 -17.06 0.28 13.73
CA ASP A 108 -17.74 0.30 15.03
C ASP A 108 -16.75 0.23 16.21
N ALA A 109 -15.51 -0.18 16.00
CA ALA A 109 -14.52 -0.45 17.03
C ALA A 109 -13.19 0.32 16.88
N SER A 110 -13.06 1.18 15.88
CA SER A 110 -11.79 1.87 15.59
C SER A 110 -12.00 3.36 15.39
N ASP A 111 -11.02 4.16 15.80
CA ASP A 111 -11.01 5.61 15.60
C ASP A 111 -10.50 5.98 14.21
N VAL A 112 -9.60 5.15 13.66
CA VAL A 112 -9.00 5.29 12.34
C VAL A 112 -8.90 3.91 11.68
N ILE A 113 -9.12 3.85 10.38
CA ILE A 113 -8.89 2.64 9.58
C ILE A 113 -7.62 2.80 8.75
N TYR A 114 -6.81 1.76 8.68
CA TYR A 114 -5.72 1.62 7.72
C TYR A 114 -6.07 0.52 6.70
N VAL A 115 -5.85 0.84 5.42
CA VAL A 115 -5.98 -0.12 4.30
C VAL A 115 -4.65 -0.15 3.56
N PRO A 116 -3.96 -1.31 3.46
CA PRO A 116 -2.70 -1.43 2.72
C PRO A 116 -2.89 -1.30 1.20
N THR A 117 -1.82 -1.42 0.43
CA THR A 117 -1.91 -1.67 -1.02
C THR A 117 -2.52 -3.05 -1.25
N ASP A 118 -3.85 -3.07 -1.43
CA ASP A 118 -4.70 -4.26 -1.51
C ASP A 118 -5.53 -4.22 -2.79
N ASN A 119 -5.35 -5.21 -3.69
CA ASN A 119 -6.01 -5.21 -4.99
C ASN A 119 -7.52 -5.41 -4.90
N THR A 120 -7.96 -6.18 -3.91
CA THR A 120 -9.38 -6.43 -3.70
C THR A 120 -10.08 -5.17 -3.20
N VAL A 121 -9.47 -4.43 -2.25
CA VAL A 121 -9.99 -3.14 -1.81
C VAL A 121 -9.92 -2.11 -2.92
N ALA A 122 -8.79 -2.00 -3.65
CA ALA A 122 -8.62 -1.06 -4.76
C ALA A 122 -9.71 -1.21 -5.83
N SER A 123 -10.14 -2.44 -6.07
CA SER A 123 -11.24 -2.73 -7.00
C SER A 123 -12.64 -2.48 -6.43
N ASN A 124 -12.76 -2.24 -5.12
CA ASN A 124 -14.03 -2.16 -4.38
C ASN A 124 -14.06 -1.03 -3.35
N THR A 125 -13.34 0.07 -3.57
CA THR A 125 -13.21 1.18 -2.61
C THR A 125 -14.56 1.73 -2.15
N GLY A 126 -15.56 1.74 -3.03
CA GLY A 126 -16.91 2.19 -2.68
C GLY A 126 -17.58 1.38 -1.55
N ILE A 127 -17.16 0.14 -1.29
CA ILE A 127 -17.65 -0.62 -0.14
C ILE A 127 -17.15 0.01 1.16
N VAL A 128 -15.86 0.35 1.21
CA VAL A 128 -15.24 0.98 2.39
C VAL A 128 -15.78 2.40 2.58
N ASP A 129 -15.83 3.20 1.52
CA ASP A 129 -16.30 4.58 1.54
C ASP A 129 -17.73 4.70 2.04
N ASN A 130 -18.64 3.90 1.51
CA ASN A 130 -20.08 3.91 1.87
C ASN A 130 -20.33 3.55 3.35
N ILE A 131 -19.35 3.02 4.05
CA ILE A 131 -19.44 2.64 5.47
C ILE A 131 -18.65 3.62 6.34
N CYS A 132 -17.37 3.84 6.03
CA CYS A 132 -16.47 4.64 6.87
C CYS A 132 -16.83 6.13 6.84
N GLN A 133 -17.12 6.71 5.66
CA GLN A 133 -17.46 8.12 5.55
C GLN A 133 -18.71 8.50 6.34
N PRO A 134 -19.88 7.80 6.21
CA PRO A 134 -21.06 8.10 7.03
C PRO A 134 -20.86 7.83 8.52
N ALA A 135 -19.99 6.89 8.89
CA ALA A 135 -19.61 6.63 10.27
C ALA A 135 -18.71 7.71 10.87
N GLY A 136 -18.13 8.60 10.05
CA GLY A 136 -17.18 9.62 10.49
C GLY A 136 -15.81 9.04 10.81
N VAL A 137 -15.49 7.83 10.36
CA VAL A 137 -14.22 7.14 10.63
C VAL A 137 -13.26 7.37 9.44
N PRO A 138 -12.12 8.07 9.64
CA PRO A 138 -11.17 8.33 8.57
C PRO A 138 -10.41 7.06 8.17
N VAL A 139 -10.11 6.96 6.87
CA VAL A 139 -9.33 5.87 6.29
C VAL A 139 -7.99 6.41 5.80
N VAL A 140 -6.87 5.86 6.25
CA VAL A 140 -5.53 6.10 5.67
C VAL A 140 -5.17 4.94 4.77
N ALA A 141 -4.79 5.23 3.54
CA ALA A 141 -4.59 4.22 2.51
C ALA A 141 -3.11 4.00 2.17
N GLY A 142 -2.75 2.78 1.83
CA GLY A 142 -1.41 2.38 1.42
C GLY A 142 -1.00 2.88 0.03
N GLU A 143 -1.98 3.29 -0.82
CA GLU A 143 -1.72 3.80 -2.16
C GLU A 143 -2.81 4.80 -2.61
N GLU A 144 -2.51 5.55 -3.70
CA GLU A 144 -3.31 6.70 -4.13
C GLU A 144 -4.70 6.32 -4.69
N GLY A 145 -4.85 5.20 -5.40
CA GLY A 145 -6.13 4.75 -5.95
C GLY A 145 -7.14 4.43 -4.85
N ILE A 146 -6.69 3.75 -3.78
CA ILE A 146 -7.52 3.48 -2.60
C ILE A 146 -7.85 4.80 -1.89
N ALA A 147 -6.88 5.70 -1.72
CA ALA A 147 -7.11 7.01 -1.12
C ALA A 147 -8.10 7.86 -1.93
N LYS A 148 -8.00 7.84 -3.27
CA LYS A 148 -8.96 8.49 -4.17
C LYS A 148 -10.37 7.96 -3.99
N GLY A 149 -10.52 6.66 -3.74
CA GLY A 149 -11.82 6.00 -3.65
C GLY A 149 -12.45 5.98 -2.26
N CYS A 150 -11.69 5.96 -1.16
CA CYS A 150 -12.22 5.86 0.19
C CYS A 150 -11.32 6.42 1.30
N GLY A 151 -10.12 6.91 1.00
CA GLY A 151 -9.17 7.36 2.03
C GLY A 151 -9.09 8.87 2.16
N VAL A 152 -8.71 9.34 3.34
CA VAL A 152 -8.42 10.76 3.60
C VAL A 152 -7.02 11.14 3.18
N ALA A 153 -6.06 10.21 3.32
CA ALA A 153 -4.65 10.45 2.99
C ALA A 153 -3.92 9.16 2.60
N THR A 154 -2.79 9.36 1.93
CA THR A 154 -1.84 8.30 1.54
C THR A 154 -0.44 8.86 1.39
N LEU A 155 0.57 7.99 1.51
CA LEU A 155 1.92 8.27 1.05
C LEU A 155 2.07 7.75 -0.38
N SER A 156 1.82 8.64 -1.35
CA SER A 156 1.73 8.30 -2.77
C SER A 156 3.10 8.07 -3.40
N ILE A 157 3.16 7.10 -4.30
CA ILE A 157 4.27 6.83 -5.21
C ILE A 157 3.84 7.10 -6.66
N SER A 158 4.82 7.30 -7.55
CA SER A 158 4.54 7.47 -8.97
C SER A 158 4.61 6.12 -9.70
N TYR A 159 3.47 5.54 -10.04
CA TYR A 159 3.41 4.34 -10.88
C TYR A 159 3.97 4.57 -12.29
N TYR A 160 3.89 5.82 -12.79
CA TYR A 160 4.53 6.20 -14.04
C TYR A 160 6.06 6.05 -13.96
N ASP A 161 6.68 6.55 -12.88
CA ASP A 161 8.12 6.47 -12.69
C ASP A 161 8.58 5.03 -12.45
N LEU A 162 7.80 4.20 -11.77
CA LEU A 162 8.06 2.76 -11.66
C LEU A 162 8.04 2.08 -13.04
N GLY A 163 7.07 2.42 -13.88
CA GLY A 163 7.01 1.93 -15.27
C GLY A 163 8.22 2.36 -16.09
N VAL A 164 8.64 3.64 -15.99
CA VAL A 164 9.86 4.15 -16.64
C VAL A 164 11.10 3.41 -16.13
N THR A 165 11.20 3.17 -14.82
CA THR A 165 12.29 2.43 -14.21
C THR A 165 12.35 0.99 -14.71
N THR A 166 11.21 0.30 -14.75
CA THR A 166 11.11 -1.05 -15.32
C THR A 166 11.57 -1.07 -16.80
N GLY A 167 11.18 -0.04 -17.57
CA GLY A 167 11.63 0.11 -18.96
C GLY A 167 13.15 0.31 -19.09
N LYS A 168 13.77 1.09 -18.21
CA LYS A 168 15.24 1.25 -18.15
C LYS A 168 15.93 -0.07 -17.79
N MET A 169 15.41 -0.81 -16.80
CA MET A 169 15.92 -2.13 -16.44
C MET A 169 15.86 -3.11 -17.64
N ALA A 170 14.76 -3.10 -18.38
CA ALA A 170 14.62 -3.90 -19.60
C ALA A 170 15.67 -3.53 -20.65
N ALA A 171 15.92 -2.24 -20.88
CA ALA A 171 16.93 -1.78 -21.84
C ALA A 171 18.34 -2.27 -21.44
N GLN A 172 18.72 -2.13 -20.17
CA GLN A 172 20.02 -2.59 -19.66
C GLN A 172 20.24 -4.10 -19.87
N ILE A 173 19.19 -4.91 -19.66
CA ILE A 173 19.27 -6.36 -19.90
C ILE A 173 19.41 -6.66 -21.39
N LEU A 174 18.64 -6.01 -22.24
CA LEU A 174 18.63 -6.23 -23.69
C LEU A 174 19.92 -5.78 -24.37
N THR A 175 20.58 -4.73 -23.87
CA THR A 175 21.87 -4.25 -24.36
C THR A 175 23.05 -5.03 -23.78
N GLY A 176 22.83 -5.88 -22.76
CA GLY A 176 23.89 -6.63 -22.07
C GLY A 176 24.68 -5.79 -21.06
N GLU A 177 24.19 -4.60 -20.70
CA GLU A 177 24.79 -3.74 -19.69
C GLU A 177 24.57 -4.26 -18.27
N ALA A 178 23.49 -5.05 -18.05
CA ALA A 178 23.17 -5.65 -16.76
C ALA A 178 22.75 -7.11 -16.90
N ASP A 179 23.08 -7.90 -15.87
CA ASP A 179 22.63 -9.29 -15.72
C ASP A 179 21.43 -9.33 -14.77
N ILE A 180 20.29 -9.80 -15.26
CA ILE A 180 19.07 -9.90 -14.46
C ILE A 180 19.25 -10.75 -13.18
N SER A 181 20.15 -11.73 -13.21
CA SER A 181 20.37 -12.61 -12.05
C SER A 181 20.98 -11.91 -10.83
N SER A 182 21.61 -10.76 -11.04
CA SER A 182 22.19 -9.92 -9.98
C SER A 182 21.52 -8.55 -9.88
N MET A 183 20.50 -8.30 -10.69
CA MET A 183 19.80 -7.01 -10.72
C MET A 183 18.85 -6.91 -9.51
N PRO A 184 19.06 -5.93 -8.60
CA PRO A 184 18.18 -5.75 -7.45
C PRO A 184 16.80 -5.25 -7.88
N ILE A 185 15.80 -5.47 -7.03
CA ILE A 185 14.50 -4.82 -7.15
C ILE A 185 14.68 -3.32 -6.95
N ALA A 186 14.07 -2.53 -7.83
CA ALA A 186 14.05 -1.07 -7.70
C ALA A 186 12.76 -0.62 -6.99
N TYR A 187 12.92 0.26 -6.02
CA TYR A 187 11.83 0.89 -5.27
C TYR A 187 11.60 2.31 -5.76
N ALA A 188 10.44 2.88 -5.45
CA ALA A 188 10.19 4.30 -5.68
C ALA A 188 11.18 5.15 -4.87
N GLU A 189 11.76 6.17 -5.50
CA GLU A 189 12.72 7.05 -4.86
C GLU A 189 12.05 8.23 -4.13
N ASN A 190 10.84 8.59 -4.58
CA ASN A 190 10.11 9.75 -4.08
C ASN A 190 8.73 9.34 -3.57
N PHE A 191 8.39 9.89 -2.41
CA PHE A 191 7.09 9.70 -1.76
C PHE A 191 6.46 11.06 -1.52
N THR A 192 5.18 11.20 -1.85
CA THR A 192 4.44 12.45 -1.71
C THR A 192 3.23 12.21 -0.80
N PRO A 193 3.15 12.89 0.36
CA PRO A 193 1.92 12.89 1.15
C PRO A 193 0.80 13.52 0.33
N LYS A 194 -0.27 12.74 0.09
CA LYS A 194 -1.44 13.21 -0.65
C LYS A 194 -2.71 13.03 0.17
N TYR A 195 -3.71 13.83 -0.13
CA TYR A 195 -5.01 13.75 0.53
C TYR A 195 -6.17 13.84 -0.47
N ASN A 196 -7.29 13.26 -0.09
CA ASN A 196 -8.54 13.34 -0.84
C ASN A 196 -9.34 14.56 -0.35
N PRO A 197 -9.43 15.62 -1.16
CA PRO A 197 -10.09 16.85 -0.71
C PRO A 197 -11.60 16.67 -0.46
N VAL A 198 -12.24 15.76 -1.19
CA VAL A 198 -13.70 15.51 -1.08
C VAL A 198 -14.02 14.82 0.23
N ILE A 199 -13.31 13.73 0.56
CA ILE A 199 -13.56 12.98 1.79
C ILE A 199 -13.11 13.80 3.02
N CYS A 200 -11.98 14.51 2.93
CA CYS A 200 -11.54 15.40 4.01
C CYS A 200 -12.55 16.50 4.30
N GLU A 201 -13.13 17.14 3.28
CA GLU A 201 -14.21 18.12 3.45
C GLU A 201 -15.44 17.52 4.12
N ALA A 202 -15.87 16.32 3.67
CA ALA A 202 -17.03 15.61 4.23
C ALA A 202 -16.85 15.25 5.71
N LEU A 203 -15.62 14.91 6.11
CA LEU A 203 -15.27 14.56 7.49
C LEU A 203 -14.83 15.79 8.34
N GLY A 204 -14.79 17.00 7.74
CA GLY A 204 -14.35 18.21 8.42
C GLY A 204 -12.87 18.22 8.81
N LEU A 205 -12.04 17.47 8.07
CA LEU A 205 -10.61 17.35 8.33
C LEU A 205 -9.81 18.43 7.58
N THR A 206 -8.83 19.01 8.26
CA THR A 206 -7.83 19.90 7.65
C THR A 206 -6.47 19.23 7.73
N LEU A 207 -5.85 18.99 6.58
CA LEU A 207 -4.55 18.33 6.48
C LEU A 207 -3.41 19.36 6.57
N PRO A 208 -2.19 18.93 6.96
CA PRO A 208 -1.00 19.77 6.95
C PRO A 208 -0.70 20.35 5.55
N GLU A 209 -0.06 21.54 5.51
CA GLU A 209 0.21 22.26 4.25
C GLU A 209 1.13 21.53 3.27
N ASN A 210 1.91 20.57 3.74
CA ASN A 210 2.79 19.74 2.92
C ASN A 210 2.06 18.61 2.18
N TYR A 211 0.77 18.38 2.45
CA TYR A 211 -0.03 17.39 1.73
C TYR A 211 -0.56 17.95 0.43
N VAL A 212 -0.42 17.19 -0.65
CA VAL A 212 -0.89 17.58 -1.99
C VAL A 212 -2.25 16.94 -2.25
N ALA A 213 -3.20 17.72 -2.76
CA ALA A 213 -4.50 17.20 -3.13
C ALA A 213 -4.38 16.13 -4.23
N ILE A 214 -5.11 15.02 -4.09
CA ILE A 214 -5.28 14.02 -5.15
C ILE A 214 -6.12 14.66 -6.26
N ASP A 215 -5.70 14.45 -7.53
CA ASP A 215 -6.50 14.83 -8.68
C ASP A 215 -7.73 13.91 -8.78
N MET A 216 -8.90 14.50 -8.67
CA MET A 216 -10.18 13.79 -8.64
C MET A 216 -10.82 13.62 -10.03
N GLU A 217 -10.16 14.11 -11.11
CA GLU A 217 -10.62 13.93 -12.49
C GLU A 217 -10.39 12.52 -13.05
#